data_68fbf8ea5ede18b33fdff1c4c2473f85
#
_entry.id   68fbf8ea5ede18b33fdff1c4c2473f85
#
_cell.length_a   1.000
_cell.length_b   1.000
_cell.length_c   1.000
_cell.angle_alpha   90.00
_cell.angle_beta   90.00
_cell.angle_gamma   90.00
#
_symmetry.space_group_name_H-M   'P 1'
#
loop_
_entity.id
_entity.type
_entity.pdbx_description
1 polymer ?
#
loop_
_entity_poly.entity_id
_entity_poly.type
_entity_poly.pdbx_seq_one_letter_code
_entity_poly.pdbx_strand_id
1 'polypeptide(L)'
;MAKNTYKQDEILEEQFDIRHLLRASSYIKKYRRGMILAIVLSGIGGAFGYVAPMIIQRALDIAVPDKNMRLLFSLVAALIAIYVVSVIFTTIRSRIMVDVSQNIIYDIRKDLFEHLQELPFQYYDDRPHGKILIRVVNYVNSVSDMLSNGLINIVLEAFNLLFIIIFMFMVDVQMALVVLCGVPVLAVFMFWIKNKQRKAWQAVSNKNSNLNAYLQENIVGARITQIFAREDENAKIFNGLSKECRRTWNTAVRYSNLVWPGIDTISVFVRAAIFLFGLVIFGQGNKSLGTIVAISSYASYFWQPIMNLGNIFNNFINNIAYLERIFETIDEPVTVKDAEHAIKMPKIRGKVTFDHVTFAYDETKTILKDVSFTVNPGESVALVGPTGAGKSTIVNLISRFYNVNDGKVLIDDQDIADVTIHSLRAQMGIMMQDSFIFSGTIADNIRYGKLDATQEEIEKAGKIVCADPFIREMPKGYETQVRERGSMLSQGQKQLISFARTLLCDPAILILDEATSSIDVQTEKALQTGLNRMLKGRTSFIIAHRLSTIRGCDKIMYIDDGGIAEAGTHEELMKKKGRYYKLYTAQKSLH
;
A
#
# COMPACT_ATOMS: atom_id res chain seq x y z
N MET A 1 -2.52 -7.32 21.44
CA MET A 1 -1.66 -8.14 20.54
C MET A 1 -2.38 -9.43 20.22
N ALA A 2 -2.91 -9.54 19.01
CA ALA A 2 -3.46 -10.81 18.53
C ALA A 2 -2.32 -11.82 18.47
N LYS A 3 -2.44 -12.94 19.18
CA LYS A 3 -1.52 -14.06 19.10
C LYS A 3 -1.60 -14.62 17.67
N ASN A 4 -0.68 -14.25 16.81
CA ASN A 4 -0.48 -14.90 15.52
C ASN A 4 0.08 -16.29 15.80
N THR A 5 -0.79 -17.26 16.01
CA THR A 5 -0.41 -18.64 16.17
C THR A 5 -0.44 -19.28 14.79
N TYR A 6 0.74 -19.58 14.21
CA TYR A 6 0.93 -20.30 12.94
C TYR A 6 0.20 -21.67 12.87
N LYS A 7 -0.58 -22.02 13.90
CA LYS A 7 -1.38 -23.24 14.03
C LYS A 7 -2.88 -23.03 13.81
N GLN A 8 -3.36 -21.77 13.70
CA GLN A 8 -4.78 -21.48 13.48
C GLN A 8 -5.03 -21.13 12.02
N ASP A 9 -5.93 -21.86 11.38
CA ASP A 9 -6.42 -21.57 10.03
C ASP A 9 -7.45 -20.42 10.12
N GLU A 10 -7.19 -19.31 9.42
CA GLU A 10 -8.13 -18.19 9.32
C GLU A 10 -9.24 -18.53 8.32
N ILE A 11 -10.48 -18.32 8.70
CA ILE A 11 -11.64 -18.40 7.81
C ILE A 11 -11.81 -17.04 7.17
N LEU A 12 -11.48 -16.93 5.89
CA LEU A 12 -11.73 -15.71 5.10
C LEU A 12 -13.20 -15.72 4.65
N GLU A 13 -14.08 -15.12 5.44
CA GLU A 13 -15.44 -14.75 5.01
C GLU A 13 -15.41 -13.32 4.48
N GLU A 14 -15.01 -13.13 3.24
CA GLU A 14 -15.17 -11.87 2.56
C GLU A 14 -16.53 -11.82 1.87
N GLN A 15 -17.41 -10.92 2.32
CA GLN A 15 -18.67 -10.63 1.65
C GLN A 15 -18.39 -9.73 0.44
N PHE A 16 -18.91 -10.14 -0.72
CA PHE A 16 -18.84 -9.38 -1.96
C PHE A 16 -19.70 -8.10 -1.85
N ASP A 17 -19.05 -6.92 -1.79
CA ASP A 17 -19.76 -5.64 -1.82
C ASP A 17 -19.56 -4.92 -3.16
N ILE A 18 -20.63 -4.87 -3.96
CA ILE A 18 -20.64 -4.23 -5.27
C ILE A 18 -20.52 -2.70 -5.21
N ARG A 19 -20.75 -2.08 -4.04
CA ARG A 19 -20.70 -0.62 -3.86
C ARG A 19 -19.29 -0.07 -4.13
N HIS A 20 -18.26 -0.78 -3.71
CA HIS A 20 -16.87 -0.40 -3.98
C HIS A 20 -16.55 -0.41 -5.48
N LEU A 21 -17.11 -1.36 -6.23
CA LEU A 21 -16.96 -1.42 -7.68
C LEU A 21 -17.67 -0.25 -8.38
N LEU A 22 -18.88 0.09 -7.92
CA LEU A 22 -19.61 1.26 -8.44
C LEU A 22 -18.85 2.56 -8.17
N ARG A 23 -18.24 2.71 -6.99
CA ARG A 23 -17.39 3.85 -6.68
C ARG A 23 -16.14 3.90 -7.56
N ALA A 24 -15.47 2.78 -7.76
CA ALA A 24 -14.30 2.68 -8.65
C ALA A 24 -14.63 3.05 -10.10
N SER A 25 -15.90 2.92 -10.52
CA SER A 25 -16.34 3.32 -11.85
C SER A 25 -16.12 4.83 -12.11
N SER A 26 -15.98 5.66 -11.07
CA SER A 26 -15.68 7.09 -11.24
C SER A 26 -14.33 7.33 -11.93
N TYR A 27 -13.31 6.53 -11.60
CA TYR A 27 -11.99 6.58 -12.26
C TYR A 27 -12.09 6.13 -13.72
N ILE A 28 -12.94 5.15 -14.01
CA ILE A 28 -13.19 4.65 -15.38
C ILE A 28 -13.88 5.70 -16.24
N LYS A 29 -14.87 6.42 -15.69
CA LYS A 29 -15.67 7.43 -16.42
C LYS A 29 -14.80 8.51 -17.07
N LYS A 30 -13.68 8.88 -16.46
CA LYS A 30 -12.72 9.84 -16.98
C LYS A 30 -12.14 9.39 -18.33
N TYR A 31 -11.94 8.08 -18.52
CA TYR A 31 -11.32 7.48 -19.71
C TYR A 31 -12.33 6.79 -20.64
N ARG A 32 -13.63 7.08 -20.50
CA ARG A 32 -14.73 6.42 -21.23
C ARG A 32 -14.55 6.39 -22.76
N ARG A 33 -13.97 7.45 -23.35
CA ARG A 33 -13.75 7.52 -24.81
C ARG A 33 -12.77 6.45 -25.28
N GLY A 34 -11.65 6.29 -24.59
CA GLY A 34 -10.66 5.26 -24.88
C GLY A 34 -11.24 3.86 -24.71
N MET A 35 -12.03 3.63 -23.64
CA MET A 35 -12.68 2.35 -23.38
C MET A 35 -13.72 2.00 -24.44
N ILE A 36 -14.59 2.95 -24.81
CA ILE A 36 -15.59 2.73 -25.88
C ILE A 36 -14.88 2.42 -27.19
N LEU A 37 -13.83 3.17 -27.54
CA LEU A 37 -13.05 2.90 -28.75
C LEU A 37 -12.41 1.50 -28.71
N ALA A 38 -11.85 1.10 -27.59
CA ALA A 38 -11.30 -0.25 -27.42
C ALA A 38 -12.37 -1.34 -27.57
N ILE A 39 -13.57 -1.15 -27.02
CA ILE A 39 -14.70 -2.06 -27.17
C ILE A 39 -15.13 -2.17 -28.65
N VAL A 40 -15.27 -1.05 -29.34
CA VAL A 40 -15.65 -1.02 -30.77
C VAL A 40 -14.60 -1.72 -31.63
N LEU A 41 -13.32 -1.39 -31.44
CA LEU A 41 -12.22 -2.04 -32.16
C LEU A 41 -12.18 -3.55 -31.90
N SER A 42 -12.50 -3.96 -30.68
CA SER A 42 -12.59 -5.37 -30.31
C SER A 42 -13.75 -6.10 -30.98
N GLY A 43 -14.92 -5.46 -31.00
CA GLY A 43 -16.08 -6.01 -31.69
C GLY A 43 -15.81 -6.21 -33.18
N ILE A 44 -15.24 -5.20 -33.85
CA ILE A 44 -14.87 -5.29 -35.26
C ILE A 44 -13.78 -6.35 -35.49
N GLY A 45 -12.69 -6.31 -34.73
CA GLY A 45 -11.58 -7.26 -34.86
C GLY A 45 -12.01 -8.70 -34.58
N GLY A 46 -12.86 -8.91 -33.58
CA GLY A 46 -13.45 -10.22 -33.27
C GLY A 46 -14.34 -10.74 -34.39
N ALA A 47 -15.26 -9.90 -34.88
CA ALA A 47 -16.14 -10.28 -35.99
C ALA A 47 -15.35 -10.74 -37.22
N PHE A 48 -14.30 -10.02 -37.59
CA PHE A 48 -13.41 -10.43 -38.71
C PHE A 48 -12.74 -11.78 -38.45
N GLY A 49 -12.24 -12.03 -37.22
CA GLY A 49 -11.60 -13.30 -36.89
C GLY A 49 -12.55 -14.52 -37.05
N TYR A 50 -13.84 -14.34 -36.76
CA TYR A 50 -14.81 -15.44 -36.82
C TYR A 50 -15.41 -15.66 -38.21
N VAL A 51 -15.08 -14.83 -39.23
CA VAL A 51 -15.44 -15.09 -40.63
C VAL A 51 -14.58 -16.19 -41.26
N ALA A 52 -13.39 -16.45 -40.73
CA ALA A 52 -12.40 -17.40 -41.29
C ALA A 52 -13.00 -18.81 -41.55
N PRO A 53 -13.76 -19.47 -40.65
CA PRO A 53 -14.35 -20.78 -40.92
C PRO A 53 -15.35 -20.76 -42.10
N MET A 54 -16.10 -19.66 -42.31
CA MET A 54 -17.00 -19.55 -43.46
C MET A 54 -16.24 -19.45 -44.79
N ILE A 55 -15.09 -18.78 -44.81
CA ILE A 55 -14.22 -18.75 -45.98
C ILE A 55 -13.68 -20.14 -46.29
N ILE A 56 -13.24 -20.86 -45.25
CA ILE A 56 -12.78 -22.25 -45.38
C ILE A 56 -13.91 -23.15 -45.92
N GLN A 57 -15.13 -22.98 -45.39
CA GLN A 57 -16.32 -23.66 -45.89
C GLN A 57 -16.48 -23.44 -47.40
N ARG A 58 -16.51 -22.18 -47.87
CA ARG A 58 -16.62 -21.86 -49.29
C ARG A 58 -15.51 -22.45 -50.14
N ALA A 59 -14.27 -22.46 -49.61
CA ALA A 59 -13.16 -23.04 -50.31
C ALA A 59 -13.34 -24.56 -50.52
N LEU A 60 -13.81 -25.26 -49.49
CA LEU A 60 -14.01 -26.72 -49.53
C LEU A 60 -15.26 -27.13 -50.34
N ASP A 61 -16.32 -26.32 -50.30
CA ASP A 61 -17.61 -26.68 -50.94
C ASP A 61 -17.72 -26.22 -52.40
N ILE A 62 -16.98 -25.19 -52.79
CA ILE A 62 -17.11 -24.59 -54.14
C ILE A 62 -15.76 -24.61 -54.88
N ALA A 63 -14.70 -23.97 -54.30
CA ALA A 63 -13.45 -23.76 -55.05
C ALA A 63 -12.70 -25.05 -55.38
N VAL A 64 -12.67 -26.01 -54.44
CA VAL A 64 -11.97 -27.28 -54.61
C VAL A 64 -12.72 -28.24 -55.53
N PRO A 65 -14.05 -28.51 -55.40
CA PRO A 65 -14.77 -29.38 -56.29
C PRO A 65 -14.78 -28.87 -57.73
N ASP A 66 -14.95 -27.56 -57.93
CA ASP A 66 -14.99 -26.91 -59.25
C ASP A 66 -13.59 -26.73 -59.84
N LYS A 67 -12.51 -27.12 -59.13
CA LYS A 67 -11.11 -26.89 -59.54
C LYS A 67 -10.82 -25.44 -59.92
N ASN A 68 -11.55 -24.49 -59.31
CA ASN A 68 -11.41 -23.07 -59.61
C ASN A 68 -10.26 -22.43 -58.83
N MET A 69 -9.06 -22.47 -59.39
CA MET A 69 -7.84 -21.93 -58.77
C MET A 69 -7.94 -20.42 -58.52
N ARG A 70 -8.64 -19.64 -59.38
CA ARG A 70 -8.78 -18.20 -59.19
C ARG A 70 -9.60 -17.91 -57.92
N LEU A 71 -10.68 -18.60 -57.73
CA LEU A 71 -11.54 -18.47 -56.53
C LEU A 71 -10.77 -18.91 -55.28
N LEU A 72 -10.01 -20.01 -55.37
CA LEU A 72 -9.21 -20.50 -54.26
C LEU A 72 -8.16 -19.47 -53.81
N PHE A 73 -7.37 -18.92 -54.75
CA PHE A 73 -6.41 -17.86 -54.44
C PHE A 73 -7.05 -16.60 -53.88
N SER A 74 -8.23 -16.19 -54.36
CA SER A 74 -8.93 -15.02 -53.82
C SER A 74 -9.43 -15.26 -52.42
N LEU A 75 -9.90 -16.48 -52.05
CA LEU A 75 -10.35 -16.84 -50.70
C LEU A 75 -9.14 -16.91 -49.71
N VAL A 76 -7.99 -17.42 -50.17
CA VAL A 76 -6.76 -17.42 -49.40
C VAL A 76 -6.28 -15.99 -49.15
N ALA A 77 -6.28 -15.14 -50.18
CA ALA A 77 -5.90 -13.73 -50.04
C ALA A 77 -6.86 -13.00 -49.07
N ALA A 78 -8.18 -13.25 -49.16
CA ALA A 78 -9.17 -12.71 -48.25
C ALA A 78 -8.93 -13.17 -46.78
N LEU A 79 -8.59 -14.43 -46.58
CA LEU A 79 -8.30 -14.98 -45.29
C LEU A 79 -7.05 -14.31 -44.64
N ILE A 80 -5.97 -14.15 -45.43
CA ILE A 80 -4.77 -13.43 -44.98
C ILE A 80 -5.12 -11.97 -44.65
N ALA A 81 -5.87 -11.28 -45.52
CA ALA A 81 -6.30 -9.89 -45.29
C ALA A 81 -7.10 -9.73 -44.00
N ILE A 82 -8.02 -10.63 -43.73
CA ILE A 82 -8.85 -10.65 -42.51
C ILE A 82 -7.95 -10.83 -41.26
N TYR A 83 -7.00 -11.75 -41.28
CA TYR A 83 -6.09 -11.94 -40.17
C TYR A 83 -5.20 -10.71 -39.95
N VAL A 84 -4.66 -10.10 -40.99
CA VAL A 84 -3.87 -8.87 -40.89
C VAL A 84 -4.69 -7.73 -40.28
N VAL A 85 -5.91 -7.54 -40.76
CA VAL A 85 -6.84 -6.53 -40.22
C VAL A 85 -7.13 -6.82 -38.73
N SER A 86 -7.45 -8.05 -38.36
CA SER A 86 -7.71 -8.45 -36.98
C SER A 86 -6.52 -8.17 -36.06
N VAL A 87 -5.29 -8.45 -36.52
CA VAL A 87 -4.05 -8.16 -35.77
C VAL A 87 -3.88 -6.65 -35.57
N ILE A 88 -4.12 -5.84 -36.60
CA ILE A 88 -4.04 -4.38 -36.51
C ILE A 88 -5.02 -3.85 -35.46
N PHE A 89 -6.29 -4.24 -35.54
CA PHE A 89 -7.31 -3.81 -34.57
C PHE A 89 -6.95 -4.25 -33.14
N THR A 90 -6.51 -5.48 -32.97
CA THR A 90 -6.09 -6.00 -31.65
C THR A 90 -4.90 -5.23 -31.10
N THR A 91 -3.92 -4.87 -31.94
CA THR A 91 -2.74 -4.10 -31.53
C THR A 91 -3.11 -2.68 -31.12
N ILE A 92 -3.94 -1.99 -31.92
CA ILE A 92 -4.40 -0.63 -31.59
C ILE A 92 -5.20 -0.64 -30.29
N ARG A 93 -6.14 -1.58 -30.14
CA ARG A 93 -6.88 -1.79 -28.92
C ARG A 93 -5.95 -1.96 -27.71
N SER A 94 -4.98 -2.86 -27.83
CA SER A 94 -4.07 -3.18 -26.72
C SER A 94 -3.27 -1.95 -26.27
N ARG A 95 -2.81 -1.10 -27.22
CA ARG A 95 -2.16 0.17 -26.89
C ARG A 95 -3.07 1.11 -26.12
N ILE A 96 -4.29 1.32 -26.61
CA ILE A 96 -5.29 2.17 -25.93
C ILE A 96 -5.54 1.66 -24.50
N MET A 97 -5.63 0.34 -24.34
CA MET A 97 -5.89 -0.25 -23.03
C MET A 97 -4.74 -0.10 -22.05
N VAL A 98 -3.48 -0.23 -22.51
CA VAL A 98 -2.31 0.03 -21.67
C VAL A 98 -2.32 1.49 -21.19
N ASP A 99 -2.57 2.44 -22.08
CA ASP A 99 -2.63 3.86 -21.72
C ASP A 99 -3.74 4.15 -20.71
N VAL A 100 -4.96 3.62 -20.93
CA VAL A 100 -6.08 3.77 -19.99
C VAL A 100 -5.74 3.16 -18.63
N SER A 101 -5.18 1.94 -18.62
CA SER A 101 -4.79 1.25 -17.40
C SER A 101 -3.77 2.05 -16.58
N GLN A 102 -2.70 2.53 -17.22
CA GLN A 102 -1.67 3.30 -16.54
C GLN A 102 -2.18 4.64 -16.00
N ASN A 103 -3.08 5.29 -16.73
CA ASN A 103 -3.69 6.52 -16.26
C ASN A 103 -4.63 6.30 -15.05
N ILE A 104 -5.38 5.20 -15.01
CA ILE A 104 -6.19 4.82 -13.83
C ILE A 104 -5.28 4.53 -12.62
N ILE A 105 -4.17 3.79 -12.83
CA ILE A 105 -3.16 3.55 -11.77
C ILE A 105 -2.64 4.88 -11.23
N TYR A 106 -2.27 5.79 -12.11
CA TYR A 106 -1.76 7.10 -11.75
C TYR A 106 -2.77 7.89 -10.91
N ASP A 107 -4.03 7.99 -11.36
CA ASP A 107 -5.06 8.74 -10.66
C ASP A 107 -5.33 8.15 -9.26
N ILE A 108 -5.54 6.84 -9.13
CA ILE A 108 -5.78 6.19 -7.83
C ILE A 108 -4.57 6.36 -6.90
N ARG A 109 -3.36 6.19 -7.42
CA ARG A 109 -2.13 6.31 -6.61
C ARG A 109 -1.91 7.74 -6.17
N LYS A 110 -2.21 8.72 -7.03
CA LYS A 110 -2.13 10.13 -6.70
C LYS A 110 -3.10 10.49 -5.58
N ASP A 111 -4.39 10.18 -5.75
CA ASP A 111 -5.42 10.47 -4.75
C ASP A 111 -5.09 9.82 -3.40
N LEU A 112 -4.65 8.55 -3.43
CA LEU A 112 -4.28 7.82 -2.23
C LEU A 112 -3.04 8.43 -1.55
N PHE A 113 -2.02 8.82 -2.33
CA PHE A 113 -0.79 9.41 -1.79
C PHE A 113 -1.04 10.81 -1.22
N GLU A 114 -1.82 11.65 -1.93
CA GLU A 114 -2.20 12.99 -1.45
C GLU A 114 -2.97 12.88 -0.13
N HIS A 115 -3.96 11.99 -0.06
CA HIS A 115 -4.72 11.76 1.16
C HIS A 115 -3.86 11.23 2.32
N LEU A 116 -2.93 10.31 2.04
CA LEU A 116 -1.99 9.83 3.06
C LEU A 116 -1.14 10.96 3.66
N GLN A 117 -0.78 12.01 2.89
CA GLN A 117 -0.03 13.14 3.45
C GLN A 117 -0.87 14.02 4.39
N GLU A 118 -2.19 13.95 4.31
CA GLU A 118 -3.12 14.72 5.14
C GLU A 118 -3.57 13.97 6.40
N LEU A 119 -3.39 12.64 6.43
CA LEU A 119 -3.83 11.82 7.56
C LEU A 119 -3.09 12.16 8.86
N PRO A 120 -3.78 12.08 10.02
CA PRO A 120 -3.20 12.37 11.33
C PRO A 120 -2.15 11.33 11.72
N PHE A 121 -1.26 11.69 12.65
CA PHE A 121 -0.24 10.79 13.19
C PHE A 121 -0.80 9.48 13.74
N GLN A 122 -1.97 9.53 14.36
CA GLN A 122 -2.68 8.37 14.89
C GLN A 122 -2.81 7.24 13.86
N TYR A 123 -3.09 7.58 12.59
CA TYR A 123 -3.18 6.59 11.52
C TYR A 123 -1.89 5.79 11.34
N TYR A 124 -0.74 6.47 11.46
CA TYR A 124 0.58 5.87 11.28
C TYR A 124 1.06 5.11 12.52
N ASP A 125 0.68 5.58 13.72
CA ASP A 125 1.03 4.94 14.99
C ASP A 125 0.29 3.60 15.18
N ASP A 126 -0.98 3.54 14.72
CA ASP A 126 -1.83 2.36 14.87
C ASP A 126 -1.57 1.28 13.81
N ARG A 127 -0.87 1.61 12.70
CA ARG A 127 -0.73 0.71 11.55
C ARG A 127 0.72 0.47 11.15
N PRO A 128 1.14 -0.78 10.90
CA PRO A 128 2.48 -1.09 10.38
C PRO A 128 2.73 -0.43 9.02
N HIS A 129 3.82 0.30 8.85
CA HIS A 129 4.17 1.00 7.61
C HIS A 129 4.20 0.08 6.37
N GLY A 130 4.60 -1.18 6.54
CA GLY A 130 4.58 -2.17 5.46
C GLY A 130 3.18 -2.44 4.89
N LYS A 131 2.13 -2.41 5.73
CA LYS A 131 0.73 -2.56 5.26
C LYS A 131 0.28 -1.36 4.43
N ILE A 132 0.68 -0.15 4.81
CA ILE A 132 0.39 1.08 4.06
C ILE A 132 1.05 1.01 2.67
N LEU A 133 2.34 0.63 2.62
CA LEU A 133 3.07 0.50 1.37
C LEU A 133 2.44 -0.51 0.40
N ILE A 134 2.01 -1.68 0.91
CA ILE A 134 1.33 -2.69 0.10
C ILE A 134 0.03 -2.14 -0.52
N ARG A 135 -0.74 -1.31 0.20
CA ARG A 135 -1.96 -0.67 -0.32
C ARG A 135 -1.66 0.25 -1.50
N VAL A 136 -0.63 1.10 -1.37
CA VAL A 136 -0.26 2.09 -2.40
C VAL A 136 0.34 1.43 -3.65
N VAL A 137 1.11 0.36 -3.49
CA VAL A 137 1.85 -0.27 -4.59
C VAL A 137 1.09 -1.47 -5.16
N ASN A 138 0.87 -2.51 -4.35
CA ASN A 138 0.40 -3.79 -4.85
C ASN A 138 -1.11 -3.78 -5.11
N TYR A 139 -1.91 -3.26 -4.17
CA TYR A 139 -3.36 -3.27 -4.33
C TYR A 139 -3.81 -2.35 -5.46
N VAL A 140 -3.20 -1.18 -5.62
CA VAL A 140 -3.51 -0.27 -6.74
C VAL A 140 -3.23 -0.93 -8.09
N ASN A 141 -2.11 -1.63 -8.25
CA ASN A 141 -1.81 -2.36 -9.49
C ASN A 141 -2.86 -3.44 -9.78
N SER A 142 -3.19 -4.28 -8.79
CA SER A 142 -4.16 -5.35 -8.96
C SER A 142 -5.58 -4.84 -9.27
N VAL A 143 -5.98 -3.76 -8.61
CA VAL A 143 -7.29 -3.11 -8.85
C VAL A 143 -7.35 -2.48 -10.23
N SER A 144 -6.29 -1.83 -10.67
CA SER A 144 -6.25 -1.23 -12.01
C SER A 144 -6.32 -2.28 -13.12
N ASP A 145 -5.62 -3.40 -12.97
CA ASP A 145 -5.72 -4.51 -13.92
C ASP A 145 -7.14 -5.08 -13.97
N MET A 146 -7.81 -5.17 -12.83
CA MET A 146 -9.20 -5.58 -12.77
C MET A 146 -10.12 -4.58 -13.47
N LEU A 147 -9.99 -3.28 -13.20
CA LEU A 147 -10.87 -2.23 -13.73
C LEU A 147 -10.68 -2.00 -15.22
N SER A 148 -9.45 -2.06 -15.72
CA SER A 148 -9.13 -1.83 -17.13
C SER A 148 -9.25 -3.10 -17.96
N ASN A 149 -8.41 -4.09 -17.70
CA ASN A 149 -8.39 -5.32 -18.49
C ASN A 149 -9.56 -6.25 -18.14
N GLY A 150 -9.92 -6.35 -16.87
CA GLY A 150 -10.97 -7.26 -16.41
C GLY A 150 -12.35 -6.91 -16.98
N LEU A 151 -12.82 -5.66 -16.83
CA LEU A 151 -14.13 -5.23 -17.34
C LEU A 151 -14.24 -5.32 -18.85
N ILE A 152 -13.20 -4.89 -19.57
CA ILE A 152 -13.20 -4.97 -21.03
C ILE A 152 -13.16 -6.40 -21.50
N ASN A 153 -12.35 -7.26 -20.88
CA ASN A 153 -12.31 -8.66 -21.26
C ASN A 153 -13.65 -9.37 -21.06
N ILE A 154 -14.47 -9.01 -20.05
CA ILE A 154 -15.85 -9.51 -19.94
C ILE A 154 -16.65 -9.17 -21.19
N VAL A 155 -16.61 -7.91 -21.61
CA VAL A 155 -17.35 -7.43 -22.79
C VAL A 155 -16.82 -8.12 -24.07
N LEU A 156 -15.50 -8.29 -24.16
CA LEU A 156 -14.85 -8.98 -25.28
C LEU A 156 -15.27 -10.44 -25.38
N GLU A 157 -15.21 -11.17 -24.28
CA GLU A 157 -15.58 -12.58 -24.28
C GLU A 157 -17.09 -12.78 -24.52
N ALA A 158 -17.91 -11.82 -24.06
CA ALA A 158 -19.34 -11.80 -24.41
C ALA A 158 -19.55 -11.57 -25.90
N PHE A 159 -18.82 -10.64 -26.54
CA PHE A 159 -18.85 -10.45 -27.99
C PHE A 159 -18.33 -11.67 -28.75
N ASN A 160 -17.22 -12.24 -28.31
CA ASN A 160 -16.67 -13.46 -28.91
C ASN A 160 -17.70 -14.58 -28.91
N LEU A 161 -18.32 -14.83 -27.75
CA LEU A 161 -19.37 -15.85 -27.64
C LEU A 161 -20.57 -15.56 -28.53
N LEU A 162 -21.03 -14.29 -28.56
CA LEU A 162 -22.12 -13.85 -29.38
C LEU A 162 -21.84 -14.06 -30.88
N PHE A 163 -20.66 -13.64 -31.36
CA PHE A 163 -20.28 -13.81 -32.75
C PHE A 163 -20.14 -15.29 -33.12
N ILE A 164 -19.52 -16.10 -32.29
CA ILE A 164 -19.39 -17.54 -32.52
C ILE A 164 -20.79 -18.16 -32.70
N ILE A 165 -21.73 -17.84 -31.80
CA ILE A 165 -23.10 -18.33 -31.87
C ILE A 165 -23.79 -17.85 -33.16
N ILE A 166 -23.74 -16.56 -33.47
CA ILE A 166 -24.36 -16.01 -34.69
C ILE A 166 -23.79 -16.71 -35.92
N PHE A 167 -22.48 -16.77 -36.09
CA PHE A 167 -21.87 -17.39 -37.27
C PHE A 167 -22.14 -18.89 -37.33
N MET A 168 -22.18 -19.59 -36.21
CA MET A 168 -22.59 -21.00 -36.17
C MET A 168 -24.00 -21.21 -36.70
N PHE A 169 -24.96 -20.40 -36.24
CA PHE A 169 -26.35 -20.45 -36.75
C PHE A 169 -26.48 -20.03 -38.20
N MET A 170 -25.65 -19.10 -38.69
CA MET A 170 -25.61 -18.72 -40.10
C MET A 170 -25.08 -19.84 -41.01
N VAL A 171 -24.17 -20.67 -40.50
CA VAL A 171 -23.64 -21.80 -41.28
C VAL A 171 -24.63 -22.94 -41.32
N ASP A 172 -25.11 -23.42 -40.17
CA ASP A 172 -26.11 -24.50 -40.10
C ASP A 172 -26.78 -24.59 -38.73
N VAL A 173 -28.11 -24.41 -38.68
CA VAL A 173 -28.88 -24.40 -37.43
C VAL A 173 -28.87 -25.73 -36.72
N GLN A 174 -28.99 -26.85 -37.45
CA GLN A 174 -29.07 -28.19 -36.84
C GLN A 174 -27.73 -28.57 -36.18
N MET A 175 -26.62 -28.30 -36.87
CA MET A 175 -25.29 -28.58 -36.36
C MET A 175 -24.91 -27.64 -35.20
N ALA A 176 -25.36 -26.38 -35.22
CA ALA A 176 -25.19 -25.45 -34.12
C ALA A 176 -25.87 -25.96 -32.85
N LEU A 177 -27.08 -26.52 -32.96
CA LEU A 177 -27.77 -27.13 -31.81
C LEU A 177 -27.02 -28.33 -31.23
N VAL A 178 -26.36 -29.14 -32.04
CA VAL A 178 -25.50 -30.26 -31.58
C VAL A 178 -24.34 -29.72 -30.70
N VAL A 179 -23.70 -28.61 -31.11
CA VAL A 179 -22.65 -27.97 -30.30
C VAL A 179 -23.22 -27.46 -29.00
N LEU A 180 -24.36 -26.79 -29.00
CA LEU A 180 -24.99 -26.25 -27.80
C LEU A 180 -25.43 -27.32 -26.80
N CYS A 181 -25.74 -28.55 -27.24
CA CYS A 181 -26.01 -29.69 -26.36
C CYS A 181 -24.79 -30.04 -25.48
N GLY A 182 -23.57 -29.67 -25.85
CA GLY A 182 -22.38 -29.80 -25.03
C GLY A 182 -22.31 -28.83 -23.84
N VAL A 183 -23.06 -27.70 -23.89
CA VAL A 183 -23.00 -26.66 -22.84
C VAL A 183 -23.49 -27.16 -21.47
N PRO A 184 -24.64 -27.84 -21.35
CA PRO A 184 -25.08 -28.40 -20.08
C PRO A 184 -24.05 -29.37 -19.47
N VAL A 185 -23.43 -30.22 -20.31
CA VAL A 185 -22.40 -31.17 -19.86
C VAL A 185 -21.19 -30.42 -19.29
N LEU A 186 -20.72 -29.39 -20.01
CA LEU A 186 -19.65 -28.53 -19.52
C LEU A 186 -20.04 -27.81 -18.21
N ALA A 187 -21.24 -27.28 -18.11
CA ALA A 187 -21.71 -26.57 -16.93
C ALA A 187 -21.70 -27.48 -15.69
N VAL A 188 -22.19 -28.71 -15.79
CA VAL A 188 -22.17 -29.70 -14.71
C VAL A 188 -20.72 -30.03 -14.31
N PHE A 189 -19.84 -30.29 -15.29
CA PHE A 189 -18.43 -30.57 -15.03
C PHE A 189 -17.74 -29.40 -14.34
N MET A 190 -17.95 -28.17 -14.83
CA MET A 190 -17.36 -26.96 -14.26
C MET A 190 -17.84 -26.69 -12.84
N PHE A 191 -19.12 -26.86 -12.56
CA PHE A 191 -19.68 -26.71 -11.22
C PHE A 191 -19.05 -27.72 -10.24
N TRP A 192 -18.91 -28.96 -10.66
CA TRP A 192 -18.32 -30.02 -9.85
C TRP A 192 -16.83 -29.74 -9.54
N ILE A 193 -16.02 -29.42 -10.57
CA ILE A 193 -14.58 -29.23 -10.41
C ILE A 193 -14.23 -27.93 -9.65
N LYS A 194 -14.97 -26.82 -9.91
CA LYS A 194 -14.73 -25.54 -9.24
C LYS A 194 -14.93 -25.61 -7.73
N ASN A 195 -15.94 -26.34 -7.26
CA ASN A 195 -16.16 -26.52 -5.83
C ASN A 195 -14.99 -27.27 -5.16
N LYS A 196 -14.43 -28.28 -5.83
CA LYS A 196 -13.25 -29.03 -5.35
C LYS A 196 -12.00 -28.15 -5.37
N GLN A 197 -11.79 -27.44 -6.47
CA GLN A 197 -10.66 -26.51 -6.65
C GLN A 197 -10.66 -25.39 -5.61
N ARG A 198 -11.80 -24.73 -5.36
CA ARG A 198 -11.94 -23.67 -4.37
C ARG A 198 -11.51 -24.14 -2.98
N LYS A 199 -12.04 -25.28 -2.52
CA LYS A 199 -11.68 -25.85 -1.20
C LYS A 199 -10.18 -26.16 -1.11
N ALA A 200 -9.60 -26.72 -2.18
CA ALA A 200 -8.18 -27.06 -2.20
C ALA A 200 -7.28 -25.81 -2.18
N TRP A 201 -7.60 -24.76 -2.94
CA TRP A 201 -6.86 -23.50 -2.92
C TRP A 201 -7.00 -22.75 -1.60
N GLN A 202 -8.15 -22.83 -0.93
CA GLN A 202 -8.31 -22.26 0.41
C GLN A 202 -7.38 -22.96 1.42
N ALA A 203 -7.26 -24.28 1.35
CA ALA A 203 -6.30 -25.01 2.19
C ALA A 203 -4.85 -24.62 1.90
N VAL A 204 -4.49 -24.38 0.63
CA VAL A 204 -3.15 -23.86 0.25
C VAL A 204 -2.91 -22.49 0.86
N SER A 205 -3.89 -21.57 0.75
CA SER A 205 -3.78 -20.22 1.30
C SER A 205 -3.50 -20.24 2.79
N ASN A 206 -4.27 -21.06 3.55
CA ASN A 206 -4.11 -21.19 5.00
C ASN A 206 -2.71 -21.73 5.37
N LYS A 207 -2.25 -22.79 4.69
CA LYS A 207 -0.93 -23.37 4.99
C LYS A 207 0.23 -22.45 4.58
N ASN A 208 0.10 -21.71 3.49
CA ASN A 208 1.06 -20.68 3.11
C ASN A 208 1.11 -19.53 4.13
N SER A 209 -0.04 -19.08 4.64
CA SER A 209 -0.10 -18.06 5.68
C SER A 209 0.66 -18.49 6.94
N ASN A 210 0.43 -19.73 7.39
CA ASN A 210 1.13 -20.30 8.54
C ASN A 210 2.65 -20.41 8.32
N LEU A 211 3.07 -20.84 7.13
CA LEU A 211 4.50 -20.92 6.77
C LEU A 211 5.15 -19.54 6.73
N ASN A 212 4.48 -18.54 6.13
CA ASN A 212 4.99 -17.18 6.04
C ASN A 212 5.11 -16.51 7.42
N ALA A 213 4.12 -16.72 8.31
CA ALA A 213 4.19 -16.23 9.68
C ALA A 213 5.40 -16.82 10.43
N TYR A 214 5.63 -18.13 10.29
CA TYR A 214 6.78 -18.80 10.87
C TYR A 214 8.11 -18.28 10.31
N LEU A 215 8.21 -18.11 8.99
CA LEU A 215 9.41 -17.56 8.34
C LEU A 215 9.71 -16.14 8.81
N GLN A 216 8.70 -15.27 8.89
CA GLN A 216 8.86 -13.89 9.35
C GLN A 216 9.40 -13.84 10.78
N GLU A 217 8.83 -14.64 11.68
CA GLU A 217 9.28 -14.73 13.08
C GLU A 217 10.74 -15.21 13.17
N ASN A 218 11.09 -16.28 12.43
CA ASN A 218 12.43 -16.83 12.48
C ASN A 218 13.51 -15.98 11.80
N ILE A 219 13.16 -15.23 10.74
CA ILE A 219 14.11 -14.29 10.09
C ILE A 219 14.41 -13.13 11.04
N VAL A 220 13.39 -12.55 11.68
CA VAL A 220 13.58 -11.49 12.66
C VAL A 220 14.34 -12.00 13.89
N GLY A 221 14.03 -13.22 14.34
CA GLY A 221 14.66 -13.88 15.48
C GLY A 221 15.96 -14.64 15.17
N ALA A 222 16.52 -14.53 13.96
CA ALA A 222 17.68 -15.36 13.54
C ALA A 222 18.88 -15.28 14.49
N ARG A 223 19.20 -14.09 15.01
CA ARG A 223 20.27 -13.91 16.01
C ARG A 223 20.00 -14.70 17.30
N ILE A 224 18.76 -14.71 17.76
CA ILE A 224 18.35 -15.46 18.96
C ILE A 224 18.51 -16.97 18.72
N THR A 225 18.06 -17.45 17.56
CA THR A 225 18.21 -18.85 17.14
C THR A 225 19.68 -19.27 17.19
N GLN A 226 20.59 -18.46 16.63
CA GLN A 226 22.03 -18.74 16.60
C GLN A 226 22.68 -18.68 17.99
N ILE A 227 22.31 -17.70 18.83
CA ILE A 227 22.84 -17.57 20.20
C ILE A 227 22.48 -18.82 21.04
N PHE A 228 21.27 -19.38 20.83
CA PHE A 228 20.80 -20.54 21.56
C PHE A 228 21.04 -21.87 20.83
N ALA A 229 21.74 -21.87 19.69
CA ALA A 229 22.03 -23.05 18.85
C ALA A 229 20.77 -23.92 18.59
N ARG A 230 19.67 -23.27 18.13
CA ARG A 230 18.36 -23.91 17.86
C ARG A 230 18.05 -24.08 16.38
N GLU A 231 19.05 -24.01 15.50
CA GLU A 231 18.90 -24.08 14.03
C GLU A 231 18.25 -25.39 13.61
N ASP A 232 18.68 -26.53 14.18
CA ASP A 232 18.15 -27.86 13.84
C ASP A 232 16.68 -28.01 14.21
N GLU A 233 16.26 -27.45 15.37
CA GLU A 233 14.87 -27.51 15.80
C GLU A 233 13.98 -26.66 14.89
N ASN A 234 14.42 -25.43 14.56
CA ASN A 234 13.72 -24.56 13.64
C ASN A 234 13.64 -25.17 12.22
N ALA A 235 14.71 -25.83 11.78
CA ALA A 235 14.71 -26.55 10.50
C ALA A 235 13.70 -27.72 10.48
N LYS A 236 13.55 -28.46 11.59
CA LYS A 236 12.53 -29.52 11.71
C LYS A 236 11.11 -28.97 11.59
N ILE A 237 10.80 -27.87 12.31
CA ILE A 237 9.49 -27.23 12.26
C ILE A 237 9.20 -26.70 10.85
N PHE A 238 10.17 -25.98 10.25
CA PHE A 238 10.06 -25.50 8.87
C PHE A 238 9.80 -26.63 7.87
N ASN A 239 10.54 -27.73 7.98
CA ASN A 239 10.35 -28.91 7.11
C ASN A 239 8.95 -29.51 7.28
N GLY A 240 8.40 -29.52 8.50
CA GLY A 240 7.03 -29.93 8.77
C GLY A 240 6.00 -29.07 8.04
N LEU A 241 6.06 -27.76 8.25
CA LEU A 241 5.16 -26.79 7.61
C LEU A 241 5.29 -26.81 6.08
N SER A 242 6.52 -26.86 5.57
CA SER A 242 6.79 -26.94 4.12
C SER A 242 6.23 -28.23 3.49
N LYS A 243 6.30 -29.37 4.19
CA LYS A 243 5.67 -30.63 3.73
C LYS A 243 4.15 -30.51 3.67
N GLU A 244 3.52 -29.84 4.64
CA GLU A 244 2.06 -29.59 4.61
C GLU A 244 1.68 -28.68 3.45
N CYS A 245 2.40 -27.59 3.23
CA CYS A 245 2.21 -26.71 2.07
C CYS A 245 2.32 -27.50 0.75
N ARG A 246 3.35 -28.34 0.61
CA ARG A 246 3.54 -29.16 -0.58
C ARG A 246 2.38 -30.13 -0.80
N ARG A 247 1.86 -30.76 0.25
CA ARG A 247 0.71 -31.68 0.14
C ARG A 247 -0.56 -30.97 -0.32
N THR A 248 -0.88 -29.85 0.30
CA THR A 248 -2.07 -29.04 -0.07
C THR A 248 -1.92 -28.48 -1.47
N TRP A 249 -0.74 -27.98 -1.83
CA TRP A 249 -0.42 -27.51 -3.18
C TRP A 249 -0.63 -28.59 -4.25
N ASN A 250 -0.04 -29.78 -4.05
CA ASN A 250 -0.21 -30.90 -4.97
C ASN A 250 -1.68 -31.28 -5.16
N THR A 251 -2.48 -31.21 -4.10
CA THR A 251 -3.93 -31.49 -4.17
C THR A 251 -4.65 -30.41 -4.99
N ALA A 252 -4.36 -29.13 -4.76
CA ALA A 252 -4.95 -28.03 -5.50
C ALA A 252 -4.58 -28.07 -7.00
N VAL A 253 -3.30 -28.33 -7.30
CA VAL A 253 -2.80 -28.46 -8.68
C VAL A 253 -3.42 -29.66 -9.39
N ARG A 254 -3.64 -30.79 -8.71
CA ARG A 254 -4.37 -31.93 -9.32
C ARG A 254 -5.76 -31.55 -9.80
N TYR A 255 -6.55 -30.83 -8.97
CA TYR A 255 -7.88 -30.34 -9.39
C TYR A 255 -7.78 -29.28 -10.48
N SER A 256 -6.79 -28.39 -10.41
CA SER A 256 -6.57 -27.37 -11.45
C SER A 256 -6.19 -27.99 -12.79
N ASN A 257 -5.31 -28.99 -12.78
CA ASN A 257 -4.86 -29.67 -13.99
C ASN A 257 -5.92 -30.58 -14.61
N LEU A 258 -7.00 -30.93 -13.90
CA LEU A 258 -8.13 -31.68 -14.48
C LEU A 258 -9.06 -30.79 -15.33
N VAL A 259 -9.00 -29.48 -15.19
CA VAL A 259 -9.90 -28.57 -15.88
C VAL A 259 -9.71 -28.63 -17.40
N TRP A 260 -8.47 -28.42 -17.88
CA TRP A 260 -8.19 -28.42 -19.31
C TRP A 260 -8.43 -29.78 -19.99
N PRO A 261 -7.92 -30.92 -19.49
CA PRO A 261 -8.23 -32.21 -20.09
C PRO A 261 -9.71 -32.54 -20.05
N GLY A 262 -10.44 -32.13 -19.00
CA GLY A 262 -11.89 -32.36 -18.92
C GLY A 262 -12.65 -31.60 -20.00
N ILE A 263 -12.32 -30.32 -20.23
CA ILE A 263 -12.92 -29.49 -21.28
C ILE A 263 -12.55 -30.04 -22.66
N ASP A 264 -11.27 -30.38 -22.86
CA ASP A 264 -10.81 -30.92 -24.13
C ASP A 264 -11.51 -32.25 -24.46
N THR A 265 -11.68 -33.10 -23.46
CA THR A 265 -12.45 -34.36 -23.60
C THR A 265 -13.90 -34.07 -24.03
N ILE A 266 -14.59 -33.10 -23.37
CA ILE A 266 -15.96 -32.69 -23.76
C ILE A 266 -15.96 -32.15 -25.19
N SER A 267 -14.98 -31.30 -25.55
CA SER A 267 -14.82 -30.76 -26.90
C SER A 267 -14.62 -31.84 -27.95
N VAL A 268 -13.84 -32.89 -27.65
CA VAL A 268 -13.63 -34.04 -28.53
C VAL A 268 -14.95 -34.81 -28.74
N PHE A 269 -15.72 -35.05 -27.67
CA PHE A 269 -17.02 -35.71 -27.80
C PHE A 269 -18.00 -34.87 -28.61
N VAL A 270 -18.05 -33.55 -28.41
CA VAL A 270 -18.88 -32.66 -29.23
C VAL A 270 -18.43 -32.69 -30.67
N ARG A 271 -17.13 -32.64 -30.97
CA ARG A 271 -16.63 -32.76 -32.35
C ARG A 271 -16.98 -34.13 -32.98
N ALA A 272 -16.83 -35.23 -32.22
CA ALA A 272 -17.25 -36.53 -32.68
C ALA A 272 -18.75 -36.58 -33.01
N ALA A 273 -19.58 -35.95 -32.14
CA ALA A 273 -21.01 -35.82 -32.41
C ALA A 273 -21.29 -34.97 -33.69
N ILE A 274 -20.55 -33.88 -33.93
CA ILE A 274 -20.66 -33.08 -35.15
C ILE A 274 -20.42 -33.97 -36.39
N PHE A 275 -19.36 -34.78 -36.39
CA PHE A 275 -19.09 -35.68 -37.52
C PHE A 275 -20.13 -36.77 -37.63
N LEU A 276 -20.56 -37.41 -36.51
CA LEU A 276 -21.58 -38.44 -36.52
C LEU A 276 -22.93 -37.90 -37.05
N PHE A 277 -23.42 -36.82 -36.50
CA PHE A 277 -24.70 -36.22 -36.93
C PHE A 277 -24.60 -35.64 -38.36
N GLY A 278 -23.48 -34.99 -38.72
CA GLY A 278 -23.24 -34.39 -40.01
C GLY A 278 -23.13 -35.41 -41.15
N LEU A 279 -22.42 -36.52 -40.94
CA LEU A 279 -22.19 -37.54 -41.99
C LEU A 279 -23.24 -38.63 -42.00
N VAL A 280 -23.76 -39.08 -40.82
CA VAL A 280 -24.62 -40.27 -40.72
C VAL A 280 -26.07 -39.87 -40.62
N ILE A 281 -26.45 -38.98 -39.70
CA ILE A 281 -27.86 -38.68 -39.36
C ILE A 281 -28.46 -37.64 -40.30
N PHE A 282 -27.73 -36.54 -40.54
CA PHE A 282 -28.20 -35.47 -41.46
C PHE A 282 -27.62 -35.59 -42.88
N GLY A 283 -26.72 -36.54 -43.12
CA GLY A 283 -25.75 -36.58 -44.21
C GLY A 283 -26.12 -37.42 -45.42
N GLN A 284 -27.38 -37.91 -45.56
CA GLN A 284 -27.78 -38.57 -46.84
C GLN A 284 -27.89 -37.52 -47.95
N GLY A 285 -26.77 -36.84 -48.25
CA GLY A 285 -26.64 -35.85 -49.33
C GLY A 285 -26.87 -34.37 -48.99
N ASN A 286 -27.23 -34.04 -47.73
CA ASN A 286 -27.68 -32.67 -47.36
C ASN A 286 -26.65 -31.79 -46.66
N LYS A 287 -25.52 -32.32 -46.17
CA LYS A 287 -24.50 -31.50 -45.46
C LYS A 287 -23.15 -31.62 -46.18
N SER A 288 -22.61 -30.45 -46.54
CA SER A 288 -21.28 -30.39 -47.19
C SER A 288 -20.15 -30.64 -46.22
N LEU A 289 -19.02 -31.09 -46.75
CA LEU A 289 -17.79 -31.28 -45.98
C LEU A 289 -17.31 -29.96 -45.36
N GLY A 290 -17.42 -28.85 -46.10
CA GLY A 290 -17.07 -27.53 -45.61
C GLY A 290 -17.93 -27.07 -44.43
N THR A 291 -19.26 -27.39 -44.44
CA THR A 291 -20.14 -27.11 -43.30
C THR A 291 -19.69 -27.82 -42.03
N ILE A 292 -19.33 -29.11 -42.13
CA ILE A 292 -18.86 -29.92 -40.99
C ILE A 292 -17.54 -29.34 -40.44
N VAL A 293 -16.60 -28.97 -41.31
CA VAL A 293 -15.30 -28.37 -40.92
C VAL A 293 -15.50 -27.01 -40.29
N ALA A 294 -16.37 -26.16 -40.84
CA ALA A 294 -16.66 -24.82 -40.29
C ALA A 294 -17.28 -24.92 -38.88
N ILE A 295 -18.32 -25.76 -38.72
CA ILE A 295 -18.94 -25.96 -37.39
C ILE A 295 -17.97 -26.57 -36.39
N SER A 296 -17.13 -27.51 -36.80
CA SER A 296 -16.06 -28.09 -35.94
C SER A 296 -15.07 -27.01 -35.48
N SER A 297 -14.74 -26.05 -36.36
CA SER A 297 -13.88 -24.92 -36.02
C SER A 297 -14.55 -23.98 -35.01
N TYR A 298 -15.81 -23.63 -35.22
CA TYR A 298 -16.59 -22.83 -34.27
C TYR A 298 -16.75 -23.54 -32.93
N ALA A 299 -16.99 -24.84 -32.92
CA ALA A 299 -17.04 -25.65 -31.70
C ALA A 299 -15.72 -25.57 -30.93
N SER A 300 -14.58 -25.55 -31.62
CA SER A 300 -13.26 -25.40 -30.97
C SER A 300 -13.08 -23.99 -30.36
N TYR A 301 -13.58 -22.95 -31.00
CA TYR A 301 -13.51 -21.57 -30.48
C TYR A 301 -14.50 -21.31 -29.34
N PHE A 302 -15.59 -22.06 -29.26
CA PHE A 302 -16.71 -21.79 -28.36
C PHE A 302 -16.37 -21.93 -26.87
N TRP A 303 -15.47 -22.84 -26.51
CA TRP A 303 -15.16 -23.14 -25.12
C TRP A 303 -14.26 -22.09 -24.46
N GLN A 304 -13.36 -21.45 -25.22
CA GLN A 304 -12.38 -20.53 -24.71
C GLN A 304 -13.01 -19.28 -24.04
N PRO A 305 -13.98 -18.57 -24.67
CA PRO A 305 -14.66 -17.45 -24.03
C PRO A 305 -15.34 -17.78 -22.71
N ILE A 306 -15.97 -18.97 -22.62
CA ILE A 306 -16.64 -19.42 -21.39
C ILE A 306 -15.64 -19.61 -20.26
N MET A 307 -14.48 -20.20 -20.58
CA MET A 307 -13.40 -20.38 -19.61
C MET A 307 -12.80 -19.05 -19.14
N ASN A 308 -12.55 -18.16 -20.09
CA ASN A 308 -12.01 -16.85 -19.80
C ASN A 308 -12.94 -16.04 -18.89
N LEU A 309 -14.25 -16.02 -19.16
CA LEU A 309 -15.25 -15.38 -18.31
C LEU A 309 -15.21 -15.94 -16.88
N GLY A 310 -15.07 -17.27 -16.73
CA GLY A 310 -14.95 -17.90 -15.43
C GLY A 310 -13.69 -17.49 -14.67
N ASN A 311 -12.56 -17.31 -15.35
CA ASN A 311 -11.30 -16.86 -14.75
C ASN A 311 -11.36 -15.37 -14.39
N ILE A 312 -11.92 -14.54 -15.25
CA ILE A 312 -12.12 -13.11 -15.02
C ILE A 312 -12.99 -12.90 -13.77
N PHE A 313 -14.09 -13.65 -13.65
CA PHE A 313 -14.97 -13.57 -12.48
C PHE A 313 -14.25 -13.89 -11.16
N ASN A 314 -13.39 -14.93 -11.14
CA ASN A 314 -12.58 -15.25 -9.97
C ASN A 314 -11.60 -14.12 -9.63
N ASN A 315 -10.95 -13.53 -10.64
CA ASN A 315 -10.04 -12.39 -10.45
C ASN A 315 -10.79 -11.17 -9.90
N PHE A 316 -12.02 -10.93 -10.33
CA PHE A 316 -12.87 -9.87 -9.78
C PHE A 316 -13.12 -10.06 -8.28
N ILE A 317 -13.53 -11.25 -7.86
CA ILE A 317 -13.78 -11.54 -6.43
C ILE A 317 -12.53 -11.27 -5.60
N ASN A 318 -11.36 -11.73 -6.05
CA ASN A 318 -10.12 -11.55 -5.32
C ASN A 318 -9.67 -10.07 -5.24
N ASN A 319 -9.93 -9.28 -6.28
CA ASN A 319 -9.48 -7.90 -6.34
C ASN A 319 -10.45 -6.89 -5.69
N ILE A 320 -11.71 -7.28 -5.44
CA ILE A 320 -12.66 -6.43 -4.71
C ILE A 320 -12.20 -6.16 -3.28
N ALA A 321 -11.62 -7.14 -2.60
CA ALA A 321 -11.05 -6.93 -1.29
C ALA A 321 -9.91 -5.91 -1.28
N TYR A 322 -9.09 -5.87 -2.35
CA TYR A 322 -8.06 -4.83 -2.47
C TYR A 322 -8.66 -3.45 -2.71
N LEU A 323 -9.74 -3.38 -3.49
CA LEU A 323 -10.47 -2.13 -3.73
C LEU A 323 -11.08 -1.57 -2.44
N GLU A 324 -11.69 -2.42 -1.63
CA GLU A 324 -12.20 -2.08 -0.30
C GLU A 324 -11.11 -1.47 0.56
N ARG A 325 -9.95 -2.09 0.65
CA ARG A 325 -8.82 -1.61 1.44
C ARG A 325 -8.23 -0.28 0.94
N ILE A 326 -8.29 -0.03 -0.37
CA ILE A 326 -7.90 1.28 -0.93
C ILE A 326 -8.91 2.34 -0.48
N PHE A 327 -10.21 2.07 -0.62
CA PHE A 327 -11.24 3.03 -0.23
C PHE A 327 -11.32 3.24 1.28
N GLU A 328 -11.13 2.22 2.11
CA GLU A 328 -10.95 2.39 3.56
C GLU A 328 -9.84 3.41 3.87
N THR A 329 -8.75 3.39 3.11
CA THR A 329 -7.66 4.35 3.31
C THR A 329 -8.00 5.74 2.81
N ILE A 330 -8.69 5.87 1.66
CA ILE A 330 -9.12 7.17 1.10
C ILE A 330 -10.24 7.79 1.96
N ASP A 331 -11.03 6.98 2.64
CA ASP A 331 -12.16 7.41 3.48
C ASP A 331 -11.74 7.64 4.94
N GLU A 332 -10.51 7.30 5.32
CA GLU A 332 -10.00 7.56 6.66
C GLU A 332 -10.13 9.04 6.98
N PRO A 333 -10.78 9.43 8.09
CA PRO A 333 -11.05 10.83 8.36
C PRO A 333 -9.77 11.61 8.70
N VAL A 334 -9.60 12.76 8.07
CA VAL A 334 -8.57 13.74 8.45
C VAL A 334 -9.07 14.47 9.69
N THR A 335 -8.72 13.96 10.88
CA THR A 335 -9.20 14.49 12.18
C THR A 335 -8.48 15.78 12.59
N VAL A 336 -7.26 16.00 12.11
CA VAL A 336 -6.46 17.20 12.38
C VAL A 336 -6.36 18.02 11.09
N LYS A 337 -7.25 18.98 10.91
CA LYS A 337 -7.33 19.87 9.74
C LYS A 337 -7.47 21.32 10.15
N ASP A 338 -7.17 22.22 9.24
CA ASP A 338 -7.39 23.65 9.45
C ASP A 338 -8.90 23.94 9.62
N ALA A 339 -9.23 24.85 10.54
CA ALA A 339 -10.59 25.35 10.68
C ALA A 339 -11.00 26.17 9.44
N GLU A 340 -12.30 26.27 9.14
CA GLU A 340 -12.79 27.02 7.95
C GLU A 340 -12.32 28.48 7.92
N HIS A 341 -12.10 29.07 9.10
CA HIS A 341 -11.67 30.45 9.28
C HIS A 341 -10.26 30.54 9.89
N ALA A 342 -9.44 29.47 9.72
CA ALA A 342 -8.10 29.46 10.27
C ALA A 342 -7.25 30.62 9.70
N ILE A 343 -6.67 31.40 10.59
CA ILE A 343 -5.76 32.50 10.22
C ILE A 343 -4.32 32.00 10.13
N LYS A 344 -3.47 32.72 9.42
CA LYS A 344 -2.04 32.45 9.44
C LYS A 344 -1.48 32.82 10.83
N MET A 345 -0.74 31.88 11.46
CA MET A 345 -0.09 32.12 12.74
C MET A 345 0.85 33.33 12.63
N PRO A 346 0.70 34.38 13.48
CA PRO A 346 1.64 35.47 13.55
C PRO A 346 3.06 35.02 13.89
N LYS A 347 4.05 35.93 13.84
CA LYS A 347 5.41 35.58 14.26
C LYS A 347 5.43 35.23 15.73
N ILE A 348 5.79 33.96 16.03
CA ILE A 348 5.77 33.38 17.38
C ILE A 348 6.88 34.02 18.22
N ARG A 349 6.53 34.47 19.44
CA ARG A 349 7.47 34.89 20.48
C ARG A 349 7.85 33.77 21.39
N GLY A 350 6.92 32.81 21.60
CA GLY A 350 7.18 31.56 22.29
C GLY A 350 6.48 31.36 23.64
N LYS A 351 5.49 32.18 24.02
CA LYS A 351 4.65 31.89 25.19
C LYS A 351 3.74 30.69 24.87
N VAL A 352 3.78 29.64 25.69
CA VAL A 352 2.89 28.47 25.54
C VAL A 352 2.03 28.32 26.79
N THR A 353 0.71 28.25 26.61
CA THR A 353 -0.26 28.09 27.70
C THR A 353 -1.16 26.89 27.42
N PHE A 354 -1.25 25.99 28.40
CA PHE A 354 -2.29 24.99 28.50
C PHE A 354 -3.37 25.51 29.43
N ASP A 355 -4.61 25.53 28.96
CA ASP A 355 -5.76 26.03 29.70
C ASP A 355 -6.80 24.92 29.83
N HIS A 356 -6.86 24.30 31.01
CA HIS A 356 -7.76 23.20 31.36
C HIS A 356 -7.78 22.05 30.35
N VAL A 357 -6.60 21.62 29.86
CA VAL A 357 -6.48 20.63 28.79
C VAL A 357 -6.75 19.22 29.30
N THR A 358 -7.74 18.56 28.68
CA THR A 358 -8.01 17.13 28.83
C THR A 358 -7.80 16.42 27.51
N PHE A 359 -7.11 15.27 27.53
CA PHE A 359 -6.80 14.53 26.32
C PHE A 359 -6.76 13.00 26.53
N ALA A 360 -7.32 12.29 25.54
CA ALA A 360 -7.27 10.84 25.39
C ALA A 360 -6.99 10.49 23.92
N TYR A 361 -6.18 9.47 23.66
CA TYR A 361 -5.97 8.95 22.30
C TYR A 361 -7.17 8.14 21.80
N ASP A 362 -7.83 7.46 22.72
CA ASP A 362 -9.05 6.70 22.50
C ASP A 362 -10.03 6.94 23.67
N GLU A 363 -11.27 6.49 23.54
CA GLU A 363 -12.31 6.67 24.55
C GLU A 363 -12.05 5.87 25.85
N THR A 364 -11.07 4.96 25.86
CA THR A 364 -10.88 4.03 26.98
C THR A 364 -9.98 4.57 28.08
N LYS A 365 -9.04 5.50 27.74
CA LYS A 365 -8.04 5.97 28.71
C LYS A 365 -7.69 7.45 28.52
N THR A 366 -8.10 8.28 29.46
CA THR A 366 -7.64 9.67 29.56
C THR A 366 -6.16 9.73 29.97
N ILE A 367 -5.35 10.42 29.17
CA ILE A 367 -3.91 10.57 29.38
C ILE A 367 -3.58 11.88 30.10
N LEU A 368 -4.24 12.99 29.75
CA LEU A 368 -4.10 14.27 30.45
C LEU A 368 -5.45 14.66 31.03
N LYS A 369 -5.46 15.08 32.30
CA LYS A 369 -6.66 15.38 33.08
C LYS A 369 -6.58 16.81 33.58
N ASP A 370 -7.31 17.73 32.97
CA ASP A 370 -7.44 19.15 33.40
C ASP A 370 -6.07 19.83 33.64
N VAL A 371 -5.16 19.73 32.68
CA VAL A 371 -3.79 20.23 32.80
C VAL A 371 -3.74 21.71 32.44
N SER A 372 -3.24 22.53 33.38
CA SER A 372 -3.04 23.96 33.20
C SER A 372 -1.63 24.39 33.58
N PHE A 373 -0.93 25.10 32.68
CA PHE A 373 0.38 25.70 32.93
C PHE A 373 0.71 26.75 31.89
N THR A 374 1.69 27.58 32.23
CA THR A 374 2.26 28.58 31.29
C THR A 374 3.78 28.47 31.29
N VAL A 375 4.36 28.58 30.07
CA VAL A 375 5.79 28.70 29.81
C VAL A 375 6.03 30.02 29.10
N ASN A 376 6.99 30.82 29.60
CA ASN A 376 7.27 32.13 29.05
C ASN A 376 8.22 32.06 27.85
N PRO A 377 8.23 33.10 26.99
CA PRO A 377 9.18 33.14 25.87
C PRO A 377 10.63 33.01 26.32
N GLY A 378 11.37 32.10 25.65
CA GLY A 378 12.78 31.83 25.94
C GLY A 378 13.05 30.92 27.12
N GLU A 379 12.02 30.43 27.81
CA GLU A 379 12.14 29.49 28.95
C GLU A 379 12.33 28.04 28.45
N SER A 380 13.28 27.33 29.04
CA SER A 380 13.51 25.90 28.76
C SER A 380 12.84 25.03 29.84
N VAL A 381 12.03 24.06 29.41
CA VAL A 381 11.24 23.17 30.29
C VAL A 381 11.62 21.72 30.07
N ALA A 382 12.05 21.04 31.13
CA ALA A 382 12.23 19.60 31.15
C ALA A 382 10.96 18.89 31.59
N LEU A 383 10.41 18.01 30.73
CA LEU A 383 9.29 17.13 31.06
C LEU A 383 9.86 15.79 31.55
N VAL A 384 9.62 15.47 32.82
CA VAL A 384 10.10 14.26 33.47
C VAL A 384 8.96 13.46 34.11
N GLY A 385 9.17 12.17 34.37
CA GLY A 385 8.16 11.30 34.96
C GLY A 385 8.18 9.89 34.39
N PRO A 386 7.36 8.96 34.89
CA PRO A 386 7.34 7.58 34.44
C PRO A 386 6.90 7.45 32.99
N THR A 387 7.23 6.29 32.37
CA THR A 387 6.77 5.97 31.02
C THR A 387 5.24 5.90 31.00
N GLY A 388 4.63 6.51 29.97
CA GLY A 388 3.16 6.55 29.84
C GLY A 388 2.47 7.63 30.68
N ALA A 389 3.20 8.52 31.39
CA ALA A 389 2.62 9.60 32.18
C ALA A 389 2.04 10.76 31.38
N GLY A 390 2.25 10.83 30.06
CA GLY A 390 1.72 11.91 29.20
C GLY A 390 2.76 12.94 28.73
N LYS A 391 4.07 12.72 28.93
CA LYS A 391 5.15 13.63 28.49
C LYS A 391 5.11 13.87 26.98
N SER A 392 5.14 12.81 26.16
CA SER A 392 5.06 12.90 24.69
C SER A 392 3.71 13.45 24.23
N THR A 393 2.65 13.22 25.00
CA THR A 393 1.33 13.77 24.70
C THR A 393 1.32 15.29 24.78
N ILE A 394 1.97 15.90 25.78
CA ILE A 394 2.07 17.36 25.91
C ILE A 394 2.74 17.96 24.67
N VAL A 395 3.89 17.41 24.23
CA VAL A 395 4.60 17.92 23.06
C VAL A 395 3.85 17.68 21.75
N ASN A 396 3.11 16.56 21.63
CA ASN A 396 2.26 16.27 20.48
C ASN A 396 1.10 17.25 20.37
N LEU A 397 0.53 17.69 21.50
CA LEU A 397 -0.54 18.69 21.53
C LEU A 397 0.00 20.10 21.21
N ILE A 398 1.19 20.50 21.70
CA ILE A 398 1.84 21.78 21.33
C ILE A 398 2.06 21.83 19.81
N SER A 399 2.49 20.72 19.21
CA SER A 399 2.75 20.58 17.77
C SER A 399 1.48 20.41 16.94
N ARG A 400 0.32 20.35 17.60
CA ARG A 400 -0.99 20.05 16.99
C ARG A 400 -0.95 18.79 16.10
N PHE A 401 -0.26 17.72 16.56
CA PHE A 401 -0.37 16.40 15.93
C PHE A 401 -1.70 15.72 16.28
N TYR A 402 -2.30 16.15 17.38
CA TYR A 402 -3.62 15.79 17.86
C TYR A 402 -4.36 17.05 18.31
N ASN A 403 -5.68 17.04 18.22
CA ASN A 403 -6.52 18.07 18.81
C ASN A 403 -6.85 17.68 20.27
N VAL A 404 -7.03 18.66 21.14
CA VAL A 404 -7.48 18.42 22.51
C VAL A 404 -8.94 17.95 22.54
N ASN A 405 -9.31 17.15 23.56
CA ASN A 405 -10.71 16.76 23.76
C ASN A 405 -11.48 17.85 24.49
N ASP A 406 -10.82 18.53 25.45
CA ASP A 406 -11.38 19.66 26.17
C ASP A 406 -10.28 20.63 26.58
N GLY A 407 -10.63 21.91 26.82
CA GLY A 407 -9.66 22.96 27.08
C GLY A 407 -9.02 23.52 25.82
N LYS A 408 -7.90 24.26 25.98
CA LYS A 408 -7.21 24.92 24.89
C LYS A 408 -5.69 24.90 25.05
N VAL A 409 -4.98 24.86 23.91
CA VAL A 409 -3.55 25.13 23.85
C VAL A 409 -3.33 26.46 23.14
N LEU A 410 -2.72 27.40 23.83
CA LEU A 410 -2.48 28.75 23.30
C LEU A 410 -0.98 28.96 23.07
N ILE A 411 -0.64 29.58 21.95
CA ILE A 411 0.71 30.08 21.67
C ILE A 411 0.61 31.61 21.45
N ASP A 412 1.33 32.37 22.27
CA ASP A 412 1.25 33.83 22.33
C ASP A 412 -0.21 34.34 22.45
N ASP A 413 -0.98 33.69 23.32
CA ASP A 413 -2.40 33.92 23.59
C ASP A 413 -3.35 33.63 22.41
N GLN A 414 -2.84 33.04 21.30
CA GLN A 414 -3.62 32.58 20.17
C GLN A 414 -3.90 31.07 20.28
N ASP A 415 -5.15 30.67 20.16
CA ASP A 415 -5.53 29.25 20.14
C ASP A 415 -4.95 28.58 18.89
N ILE A 416 -4.19 27.49 19.07
CA ILE A 416 -3.60 26.76 17.94
C ILE A 416 -4.65 26.06 17.07
N ALA A 417 -5.88 25.88 17.56
CA ALA A 417 -6.98 25.33 16.78
C ALA A 417 -7.47 26.30 15.69
N ASP A 418 -7.33 27.62 15.91
CA ASP A 418 -7.81 28.67 15.04
C ASP A 418 -6.78 29.16 14.00
N VAL A 419 -5.59 28.56 13.97
CA VAL A 419 -4.53 28.90 13.00
C VAL A 419 -4.26 27.78 12.02
N THR A 420 -3.67 28.10 10.86
CA THR A 420 -3.30 27.07 9.89
C THR A 420 -2.12 26.25 10.39
N ILE A 421 -2.22 24.93 10.28
CA ILE A 421 -1.22 23.96 10.75
C ILE A 421 0.15 24.25 10.11
N HIS A 422 0.15 24.57 8.82
CA HIS A 422 1.38 24.89 8.10
C HIS A 422 2.11 26.10 8.70
N SER A 423 1.39 27.21 8.98
CA SER A 423 1.99 28.43 9.52
C SER A 423 2.44 28.29 10.97
N LEU A 424 1.79 27.43 11.74
CA LEU A 424 2.18 27.05 13.09
C LEU A 424 3.48 26.25 13.07
N ARG A 425 3.49 25.11 12.37
CA ARG A 425 4.62 24.19 12.34
C ARG A 425 5.86 24.76 11.65
N ALA A 426 5.69 25.67 10.68
CA ALA A 426 6.82 26.35 10.03
C ALA A 426 7.68 27.20 10.99
N GLN A 427 7.17 27.56 12.18
CA GLN A 427 7.87 28.33 13.19
C GLN A 427 8.29 27.49 14.41
N MET A 428 8.11 26.15 14.32
CA MET A 428 8.45 25.19 15.36
C MET A 428 9.57 24.26 14.89
N GLY A 429 10.49 23.95 15.77
CA GLY A 429 11.51 22.92 15.56
C GLY A 429 11.16 21.67 16.35
N ILE A 430 10.80 20.59 15.67
CA ILE A 430 10.38 19.35 16.30
C ILE A 430 11.41 18.26 16.00
N MET A 431 11.96 17.68 17.04
CA MET A 431 12.88 16.55 16.93
C MET A 431 12.32 15.35 17.69
N MET A 432 12.00 14.32 16.91
CA MET A 432 11.48 13.05 17.42
C MET A 432 12.62 12.17 17.94
N GLN A 433 12.30 11.21 18.79
CA GLN A 433 13.22 10.25 19.37
C GLN A 433 14.09 9.54 18.31
N ASP A 434 13.51 9.11 17.20
CA ASP A 434 14.21 8.50 16.08
C ASP A 434 14.55 9.54 15.02
N SER A 435 15.83 9.90 14.89
CA SER A 435 16.33 10.82 13.87
C SER A 435 16.29 10.18 12.48
N PHE A 436 15.26 10.45 11.70
CA PHE A 436 15.11 9.92 10.35
C PHE A 436 16.00 10.67 9.36
N ILE A 437 16.79 9.93 8.58
CA ILE A 437 17.66 10.45 7.53
C ILE A 437 17.16 9.92 6.18
N PHE A 438 16.82 10.84 5.28
CA PHE A 438 16.42 10.54 3.90
C PHE A 438 17.63 10.12 3.06
N SER A 439 17.39 9.31 2.04
CA SER A 439 18.40 9.04 1.01
C SER A 439 18.70 10.32 0.24
N GLY A 440 19.97 10.63 0.03
CA GLY A 440 20.44 11.88 -0.58
C GLY A 440 21.77 12.32 0.04
N THR A 441 22.15 13.59 -0.10
CA THR A 441 23.35 14.13 0.53
C THR A 441 23.09 14.52 2.00
N ILE A 442 24.15 14.71 2.79
CA ILE A 442 24.05 15.31 4.13
C ILE A 442 23.46 16.73 4.01
N ALA A 443 23.92 17.51 3.02
CA ALA A 443 23.38 18.84 2.74
C ALA A 443 21.88 18.82 2.46
N ASP A 444 21.38 17.88 1.64
CA ASP A 444 19.94 17.75 1.35
C ASP A 444 19.13 17.44 2.61
N ASN A 445 19.68 16.59 3.49
CA ASN A 445 19.05 16.26 4.75
C ASN A 445 18.95 17.47 5.70
N ILE A 446 19.95 18.34 5.75
CA ILE A 446 19.90 19.57 6.54
C ILE A 446 18.97 20.59 5.86
N ARG A 447 19.05 20.76 4.53
CA ARG A 447 18.22 21.65 3.73
C ARG A 447 16.73 21.33 3.81
N TYR A 448 16.36 20.09 4.19
CA TYR A 448 14.96 19.72 4.38
C TYR A 448 14.22 20.62 5.38
N GLY A 449 14.93 21.24 6.33
CA GLY A 449 14.36 22.22 7.25
C GLY A 449 14.00 23.56 6.59
N LYS A 450 14.74 23.96 5.53
CA LYS A 450 14.52 25.19 4.76
C LYS A 450 15.01 24.96 3.33
N LEU A 451 14.07 24.68 2.41
CA LEU A 451 14.38 24.20 1.05
C LEU A 451 15.18 25.20 0.21
N ASP A 452 15.03 26.50 0.45
CA ASP A 452 15.72 27.60 -0.21
C ASP A 452 17.03 28.02 0.49
N ALA A 453 17.49 27.25 1.49
CA ALA A 453 18.71 27.55 2.21
C ALA A 453 19.96 27.46 1.33
N THR A 454 20.84 28.46 1.47
CA THR A 454 22.14 28.47 0.80
C THR A 454 23.10 27.47 1.44
N GLN A 455 24.16 27.09 0.72
CA GLN A 455 25.19 26.21 1.25
C GLN A 455 25.86 26.79 2.52
N GLU A 456 26.04 28.12 2.56
CA GLU A 456 26.61 28.82 3.71
C GLU A 456 25.71 28.71 4.95
N GLU A 457 24.38 28.83 4.77
CA GLU A 457 23.41 28.65 5.87
C GLU A 457 23.45 27.23 6.42
N ILE A 458 23.54 26.22 5.53
CA ILE A 458 23.65 24.80 5.89
C ILE A 458 24.92 24.55 6.70
N GLU A 459 26.08 25.03 6.24
CA GLU A 459 27.34 24.87 6.95
C GLU A 459 27.35 25.62 8.28
N LYS A 460 26.74 26.81 8.33
CA LYS A 460 26.56 27.56 9.58
C LYS A 460 25.73 26.79 10.59
N ALA A 461 24.63 26.21 10.17
CA ALA A 461 23.80 25.35 11.03
C ALA A 461 24.60 24.14 11.54
N GLY A 462 25.34 23.46 10.66
CA GLY A 462 26.21 22.36 11.03
C GLY A 462 27.30 22.72 12.05
N LYS A 463 27.91 23.90 11.91
CA LYS A 463 28.92 24.43 12.87
C LYS A 463 28.32 24.73 14.23
N ILE A 464 27.12 25.34 14.27
CA ILE A 464 26.46 25.68 15.53
C ILE A 464 26.17 24.42 16.36
N VAL A 465 25.65 23.37 15.71
CA VAL A 465 25.29 22.11 16.39
C VAL A 465 26.47 21.13 16.53
N CYS A 466 27.69 21.54 16.20
CA CYS A 466 28.90 20.70 16.25
C CYS A 466 28.86 19.48 15.30
N ALA A 467 28.11 19.55 14.21
CA ALA A 467 28.09 18.52 13.16
C ALA A 467 29.22 18.69 12.12
N ASP A 468 29.69 19.93 11.88
CA ASP A 468 30.68 20.26 10.86
C ASP A 468 31.97 19.43 10.92
N PRO A 469 32.57 19.15 12.11
CA PRO A 469 33.82 18.39 12.19
C PRO A 469 33.68 17.00 11.55
N PHE A 470 32.70 16.21 11.98
CA PHE A 470 32.54 14.85 11.44
C PHE A 470 32.08 14.86 9.98
N ILE A 471 31.28 15.87 9.56
CA ILE A 471 30.85 15.99 8.16
C ILE A 471 32.06 16.25 7.25
N ARG A 472 33.00 17.11 7.67
CA ARG A 472 34.22 17.40 6.89
C ARG A 472 35.20 16.23 6.81
N GLU A 473 35.16 15.32 7.77
CA GLU A 473 35.93 14.06 7.74
C GLU A 473 35.36 13.04 6.74
N MET A 474 34.10 13.22 6.29
CA MET A 474 33.50 12.36 5.28
C MET A 474 34.12 12.61 3.89
N PRO A 475 34.19 11.60 2.99
CA PRO A 475 34.91 11.69 1.71
C PRO A 475 34.51 12.87 0.81
N LYS A 476 33.26 13.34 0.90
CA LYS A 476 32.73 14.47 0.11
C LYS A 476 32.14 15.57 1.00
N GLY A 477 32.47 15.58 2.30
CA GLY A 477 31.91 16.56 3.23
C GLY A 477 30.39 16.56 3.23
N TYR A 478 29.77 17.74 3.10
CA TYR A 478 28.31 17.90 3.05
C TYR A 478 27.64 17.22 1.83
N GLU A 479 28.38 17.02 0.73
CA GLU A 479 27.91 16.32 -0.47
C GLU A 479 28.04 14.79 -0.36
N THR A 480 28.40 14.27 0.81
CA THR A 480 28.46 12.83 1.04
C THR A 480 27.06 12.23 0.94
N GLN A 481 26.91 11.22 0.07
CA GLN A 481 25.66 10.48 -0.12
C GLN A 481 25.42 9.57 1.08
N VAL A 482 24.25 9.71 1.70
CA VAL A 482 23.78 8.82 2.75
C VAL A 482 22.73 7.84 2.18
N ARG A 483 22.92 6.56 2.55
CA ARG A 483 21.99 5.51 2.12
C ARG A 483 20.72 5.55 2.96
N GLU A 484 19.77 4.70 2.59
CA GLU A 484 18.49 4.56 3.28
C GLU A 484 18.64 4.54 4.80
N ARG A 485 17.86 5.39 5.48
CA ARG A 485 17.87 5.61 6.94
C ARG A 485 19.25 5.97 7.51
N GLY A 486 20.16 6.49 6.68
CA GLY A 486 21.50 6.85 7.13
C GLY A 486 22.26 5.66 7.72
N SER A 487 22.19 4.46 7.12
CA SER A 487 22.76 3.22 7.66
C SER A 487 24.27 3.26 7.88
N MET A 488 24.98 4.19 7.23
CA MET A 488 26.42 4.42 7.38
C MET A 488 26.79 5.41 8.50
N LEU A 489 25.80 6.07 9.11
CA LEU A 489 26.00 7.06 10.16
C LEU A 489 25.75 6.44 11.54
N SER A 490 26.55 6.84 12.53
CA SER A 490 26.24 6.51 13.91
C SER A 490 24.97 7.20 14.39
N GLN A 491 24.33 6.71 15.45
CA GLN A 491 23.11 7.31 16.00
C GLN A 491 23.34 8.77 16.41
N GLY A 492 24.49 9.09 17.01
CA GLY A 492 24.83 10.47 17.36
C GLY A 492 25.03 11.38 16.15
N GLN A 493 25.65 10.88 15.07
CA GLN A 493 25.81 11.63 13.82
C GLN A 493 24.45 11.94 13.17
N LYS A 494 23.52 10.97 13.16
CA LYS A 494 22.13 11.20 12.69
C LYS A 494 21.45 12.29 13.51
N GLN A 495 21.64 12.28 14.81
CA GLN A 495 21.06 13.25 15.72
C GLN A 495 21.65 14.66 15.49
N LEU A 496 22.97 14.79 15.27
CA LEU A 496 23.60 16.06 14.93
C LEU A 496 23.10 16.64 13.59
N ILE A 497 22.89 15.78 12.58
CA ILE A 497 22.26 16.21 11.30
C ILE A 497 20.82 16.69 11.54
N SER A 498 20.06 15.96 12.37
CA SER A 498 18.70 16.35 12.75
C SER A 498 18.66 17.68 13.50
N PHE A 499 19.65 17.94 14.39
CA PHE A 499 19.83 19.24 15.03
C PHE A 499 20.07 20.34 14.02
N ALA A 500 20.97 20.13 13.04
CA ALA A 500 21.25 21.11 12.00
C ALA A 500 20.01 21.41 11.15
N ARG A 501 19.25 20.37 10.77
CA ARG A 501 17.96 20.47 10.07
C ARG A 501 16.97 21.36 10.84
N THR A 502 16.80 21.08 12.12
CA THR A 502 15.86 21.79 13.00
C THR A 502 16.30 23.24 13.22
N LEU A 503 17.60 23.46 13.43
CA LEU A 503 18.13 24.81 13.64
C LEU A 503 18.02 25.71 12.40
N LEU A 504 18.11 25.11 11.21
CA LEU A 504 18.05 25.83 9.93
C LEU A 504 16.69 26.53 9.72
N CYS A 505 15.61 26.01 10.32
CA CYS A 505 14.29 26.65 10.31
C CYS A 505 14.21 27.90 11.19
N ASP A 506 15.22 28.19 12.02
CA ASP A 506 15.23 29.24 13.05
C ASP A 506 13.93 29.29 13.89
N PRO A 507 13.55 28.18 14.55
CA PRO A 507 12.28 28.07 15.24
C PRO A 507 12.23 28.92 16.52
N ALA A 508 11.04 29.49 16.81
CA ALA A 508 10.79 30.17 18.08
C ALA A 508 10.54 29.19 19.25
N ILE A 509 9.95 28.03 18.92
CA ILE A 509 9.65 26.95 19.88
C ILE A 509 10.39 25.70 19.43
N LEU A 510 11.14 25.09 20.38
CA LEU A 510 11.84 23.83 20.18
C LEU A 510 11.17 22.69 20.99
N ILE A 511 10.96 21.57 20.35
CA ILE A 511 10.47 20.35 20.97
C ILE A 511 11.50 19.25 20.72
N LEU A 512 12.02 18.69 21.81
CA LEU A 512 13.10 17.71 21.78
C LEU A 512 12.69 16.47 22.56
N ASP A 513 12.61 15.33 21.89
CA ASP A 513 12.45 14.03 22.54
C ASP A 513 13.81 13.32 22.61
N GLU A 514 14.43 13.37 23.78
CA GLU A 514 15.80 12.90 24.03
C GLU A 514 15.79 11.44 24.52
N ALA A 515 15.90 10.49 23.59
CA ALA A 515 16.19 9.10 23.95
C ALA A 515 17.48 8.64 23.26
N THR A 516 18.61 8.78 23.96
CA THR A 516 19.90 8.28 23.45
C THR A 516 20.53 7.32 24.43
N SER A 517 20.49 6.04 24.11
CA SER A 517 21.35 5.02 24.72
C SER A 517 22.47 4.68 23.73
N SER A 518 23.72 4.54 24.24
CA SER A 518 24.89 4.00 23.51
C SER A 518 25.51 4.92 22.45
N ILE A 519 25.90 6.14 22.85
CA ILE A 519 26.71 7.05 22.04
C ILE A 519 28.11 7.12 22.63
N ASP A 520 29.15 7.22 21.79
CA ASP A 520 30.52 7.43 22.22
C ASP A 520 30.69 8.79 22.91
N VAL A 521 31.66 8.88 23.84
CA VAL A 521 31.88 10.05 24.71
C VAL A 521 32.15 11.33 23.92
N GLN A 522 32.85 11.24 22.78
CA GLN A 522 33.19 12.41 21.97
C GLN A 522 31.94 12.98 21.26
N THR A 523 31.15 12.13 20.63
CA THR A 523 29.88 12.52 20.00
C THR A 523 28.88 13.02 21.04
N GLU A 524 28.87 12.44 22.24
CA GLU A 524 28.02 12.91 23.35
C GLU A 524 28.32 14.33 23.76
N LYS A 525 29.61 14.69 23.90
CA LYS A 525 30.02 16.09 24.18
C LYS A 525 29.61 17.05 23.07
N ALA A 526 29.75 16.62 21.82
CA ALA A 526 29.31 17.42 20.67
C ALA A 526 27.80 17.64 20.69
N LEU A 527 27.01 16.60 20.94
CA LEU A 527 25.55 16.65 21.09
C LEU A 527 25.13 17.60 22.21
N GLN A 528 25.74 17.47 23.41
CA GLN A 528 25.41 18.33 24.55
C GLN A 528 25.74 19.81 24.26
N THR A 529 26.90 20.06 23.62
CA THR A 529 27.30 21.40 23.24
C THR A 529 26.35 21.98 22.16
N GLY A 530 26.02 21.19 21.15
CA GLY A 530 25.05 21.55 20.10
C GLY A 530 23.68 21.87 20.68
N LEU A 531 23.18 21.00 21.57
CA LEU A 531 21.91 21.16 22.26
C LEU A 531 21.87 22.49 23.04
N ASN A 532 22.86 22.76 23.87
CA ASN A 532 22.90 24.00 24.66
C ASN A 532 22.91 25.26 23.78
N ARG A 533 23.57 25.21 22.61
CA ARG A 533 23.53 26.31 21.64
C ARG A 533 22.16 26.48 20.98
N MET A 534 21.46 25.37 20.69
CA MET A 534 20.13 25.40 20.10
C MET A 534 19.07 25.95 21.06
N LEU A 535 19.16 25.64 22.34
CA LEU A 535 18.20 26.08 23.38
C LEU A 535 18.27 27.58 23.64
N LYS A 536 19.42 28.21 23.44
CA LYS A 536 19.66 29.59 23.84
C LYS A 536 18.72 30.57 23.13
N GLY A 537 17.91 31.27 23.93
CA GLY A 537 16.98 32.31 23.45
C GLY A 537 15.71 31.79 22.80
N ARG A 538 15.40 30.49 22.93
CA ARG A 538 14.21 29.83 22.39
C ARG A 538 13.39 29.18 23.50
N THR A 539 12.07 29.22 23.37
CA THR A 539 11.20 28.42 24.25
C THR A 539 11.35 26.96 23.92
N SER A 540 11.68 26.13 24.91
CA SER A 540 12.05 24.75 24.63
C SER A 540 11.34 23.76 25.55
N PHE A 541 10.77 22.69 24.98
CA PHE A 541 10.22 21.56 25.70
C PHE A 541 11.09 20.32 25.44
N ILE A 542 11.61 19.74 26.51
CA ILE A 542 12.56 18.64 26.41
C ILE A 542 12.02 17.45 27.21
N ILE A 543 11.73 16.34 26.53
CA ILE A 543 11.48 15.07 27.21
C ILE A 543 12.85 14.50 27.57
N ALA A 544 13.27 14.78 28.78
CA ALA A 544 14.64 14.51 29.20
C ALA A 544 14.77 13.17 29.91
N HIS A 545 15.73 12.37 29.43
CA HIS A 545 16.15 11.12 30.05
C HIS A 545 17.53 11.23 30.72
N ARG A 546 18.28 12.33 30.51
CA ARG A 546 19.60 12.57 31.05
C ARG A 546 19.59 13.62 32.17
N LEU A 547 20.24 13.31 33.27
CA LEU A 547 20.32 14.21 34.44
C LEU A 547 20.97 15.56 34.11
N SER A 548 21.98 15.56 33.21
CA SER A 548 22.64 16.79 32.76
C SER A 548 21.71 17.75 32.05
N THR A 549 20.86 17.24 31.15
CA THR A 549 19.87 18.01 30.41
C THR A 549 18.77 18.54 31.34
N ILE A 550 18.26 17.67 32.23
CA ILE A 550 17.23 18.06 33.21
C ILE A 550 17.70 19.23 34.08
N ARG A 551 18.95 19.13 34.59
CA ARG A 551 19.51 20.16 35.46
C ARG A 551 19.77 21.50 34.77
N GLY A 552 20.00 21.48 33.46
CA GLY A 552 20.29 22.66 32.65
C GLY A 552 19.05 23.47 32.23
N CYS A 553 17.84 22.97 32.51
CA CYS A 553 16.60 23.66 32.17
C CYS A 553 16.18 24.67 33.25
N ASP A 554 15.51 25.77 32.81
CA ASP A 554 14.99 26.81 33.70
C ASP A 554 13.86 26.30 34.58
N LYS A 555 13.06 25.38 34.07
CA LYS A 555 11.92 24.78 34.76
C LYS A 555 11.84 23.28 34.52
N ILE A 556 11.45 22.55 35.53
CA ILE A 556 11.21 21.10 35.48
C ILE A 556 9.75 20.86 35.83
N MET A 557 9.06 20.09 35.02
CA MET A 557 7.69 19.61 35.27
C MET A 557 7.69 18.10 35.41
N TYR A 558 7.33 17.61 36.59
CA TYR A 558 7.18 16.19 36.84
C TYR A 558 5.73 15.78 36.53
N ILE A 559 5.58 14.99 35.48
CA ILE A 559 4.27 14.53 35.00
C ILE A 559 3.97 13.16 35.61
N ASP A 560 2.79 13.03 36.23
CA ASP A 560 2.34 11.77 36.82
C ASP A 560 0.81 11.77 36.92
N ASP A 561 0.20 10.59 36.79
CA ASP A 561 -1.25 10.36 36.86
C ASP A 561 -2.10 11.31 35.97
N GLY A 562 -1.56 11.70 34.82
CA GLY A 562 -2.23 12.57 33.84
C GLY A 562 -2.20 14.05 34.17
N GLY A 563 -1.37 14.49 35.13
CA GLY A 563 -1.23 15.90 35.51
C GLY A 563 0.20 16.30 35.84
N ILE A 564 0.40 17.59 36.18
CA ILE A 564 1.66 18.12 36.67
C ILE A 564 1.69 17.94 38.18
N ALA A 565 2.41 16.91 38.64
CA ALA A 565 2.52 16.64 40.08
C ALA A 565 3.47 17.60 40.81
N GLU A 566 4.55 18.03 40.15
CA GLU A 566 5.54 18.98 40.69
C GLU A 566 6.07 19.87 39.56
N ALA A 567 6.26 21.15 39.84
CA ALA A 567 6.91 22.09 38.95
C ALA A 567 7.80 23.05 39.74
N GLY A 568 8.96 23.43 39.19
CA GLY A 568 9.92 24.37 39.76
C GLY A 568 11.31 24.19 39.18
N THR A 569 12.27 24.91 39.71
CA THR A 569 13.71 24.77 39.37
C THR A 569 14.29 23.49 40.00
N HIS A 570 15.44 23.06 39.48
CA HIS A 570 16.16 21.90 40.05
C HIS A 570 16.36 22.04 41.58
N GLU A 571 16.81 23.21 42.04
CA GLU A 571 17.11 23.46 43.46
C GLU A 571 15.83 23.43 44.33
N GLU A 572 14.74 24.01 43.85
CA GLU A 572 13.46 24.01 44.58
C GLU A 572 12.92 22.58 44.74
N LEU A 573 12.90 21.81 43.65
CA LEU A 573 12.39 20.44 43.67
C LEU A 573 13.28 19.49 44.49
N MET A 574 14.59 19.70 44.52
CA MET A 574 15.52 18.95 45.38
C MET A 574 15.28 19.24 46.86
N LYS A 575 14.97 20.49 47.23
CA LYS A 575 14.60 20.88 48.60
C LYS A 575 13.27 20.29 49.05
N LYS A 576 12.28 20.19 48.14
CA LYS A 576 10.97 19.59 48.44
C LYS A 576 11.04 18.10 48.75
N LYS A 577 12.09 17.38 48.34
CA LYS A 577 12.28 15.93 48.51
C LYS A 577 11.06 15.09 48.02
N GLY A 578 10.41 15.56 46.99
CA GLY A 578 9.22 14.95 46.42
C GLY A 578 9.51 13.83 45.41
N ARG A 579 8.64 13.69 44.41
CA ARG A 579 8.73 12.67 43.33
C ARG A 579 9.93 12.91 42.45
N TYR A 580 10.23 14.16 42.09
CA TYR A 580 11.43 14.54 41.32
C TYR A 580 12.73 14.18 42.06
N TYR A 581 12.83 14.47 43.36
CA TYR A 581 13.99 14.11 44.17
C TYR A 581 14.26 12.60 44.16
N LYS A 582 13.20 11.78 44.30
CA LYS A 582 13.30 10.32 44.23
C LYS A 582 13.82 9.85 42.88
N LEU A 583 13.28 10.40 41.77
CA LEU A 583 13.71 10.11 40.40
C LEU A 583 15.21 10.45 40.23
N TYR A 584 15.60 11.67 40.61
CA TYR A 584 16.97 12.18 40.46
C TYR A 584 17.98 11.35 41.26
N THR A 585 17.68 11.03 42.50
CA THR A 585 18.58 10.25 43.36
C THR A 585 18.70 8.80 42.90
N ALA A 586 17.60 8.19 42.43
CA ALA A 586 17.61 6.85 41.86
C ALA A 586 18.48 6.78 40.58
N GLN A 587 18.35 7.74 39.66
CA GLN A 587 19.20 7.79 38.47
C GLN A 587 20.68 8.09 38.78
N LYS A 588 20.98 8.95 39.80
CA LYS A 588 22.33 9.26 40.21
C LYS A 588 23.04 8.07 40.84
N SER A 589 22.33 7.16 41.48
CA SER A 589 22.91 5.94 42.07
C SER A 589 23.22 4.85 41.03
N LEU A 590 22.74 4.98 39.78
CA LEU A 590 22.99 4.06 38.66
C LEU A 590 24.19 4.49 37.79
N HIS A 591 24.68 5.71 37.97
CA HIS A 591 25.87 6.30 37.34
C HIS A 591 26.97 6.59 38.37
#